data_023ad6f0e8a31947a667d5cda5802d11
#
_entry.id   023ad6f0e8a31947a667d5cda5802d11
#
_cell.length_a   1.000
_cell.length_b   1.000
_cell.length_c   1.000
_cell.angle_alpha   90.00
_cell.angle_beta   90.00
_cell.angle_gamma   90.00
#
_symmetry.space_group_name_H-M   'P 1'
#
loop_
_entity.id
_entity.type
_entity.pdbx_description
1 polymer ?
#
loop_
_entity_poly.entity_id
_entity_poly.type
_entity_poly.pdbx_seq_one_letter_code
_entity_poly.pdbx_strand_id
1 'polypeptide(L)'
;MKNEIKIASEILSNGGIILYPSDTIWGIGCDATNFYAVSKIFKLKNRDNSKALITLVADKEEQEKITGIKNDLQFDNKPTTFIYPNSKSLAKNLIASNGSVAIRIVKDKFCQNLIKKFGKPIVSTSANISGSKNPNKFSEISKEIKNNVDYIVNLRKEEIMSIPSKIILINTDGTYTKIR
;
A
#
# COMPACT_ATOMS: atom_id res chain seq x y z
N MET A 1 11.87 12.61 -10.42
CA MET A 1 11.77 11.41 -9.55
C MET A 1 12.56 11.55 -8.25
N LYS A 2 13.87 11.86 -8.23
CA LYS A 2 14.65 11.97 -6.96
C LYS A 2 14.07 12.98 -5.97
N ASN A 3 13.65 14.17 -6.44
CA ASN A 3 13.03 15.20 -5.61
C ASN A 3 11.69 14.74 -5.01
N GLU A 4 10.85 14.08 -5.80
CA GLU A 4 9.57 13.52 -5.35
C GLU A 4 9.76 12.49 -4.23
N ILE A 5 10.78 11.61 -4.37
CA ILE A 5 11.14 10.61 -3.35
C ILE A 5 11.57 11.30 -2.05
N LYS A 6 12.39 12.36 -2.14
CA LYS A 6 12.85 13.11 -0.97
C LYS A 6 11.67 13.72 -0.22
N ILE A 7 10.82 14.49 -0.91
CA ILE A 7 9.66 15.16 -0.29
C ILE A 7 8.69 14.13 0.29
N ALA A 8 8.32 13.11 -0.49
CA ALA A 8 7.40 12.06 -0.02
C ALA A 8 7.95 11.34 1.22
N SER A 9 9.26 11.03 1.26
CA SER A 9 9.89 10.41 2.43
C SER A 9 9.84 11.30 3.66
N GLU A 10 10.06 12.62 3.52
CA GLU A 10 9.96 13.58 4.63
C GLU A 10 8.52 13.67 5.17
N ILE A 11 7.52 13.73 4.28
CA ILE A 11 6.10 13.73 4.67
C ILE A 11 5.74 12.45 5.43
N LEU A 12 6.15 11.28 4.93
CA LEU A 12 5.92 10.00 5.61
C LEU A 12 6.58 9.95 6.99
N SER A 13 7.81 10.46 7.12
CA SER A 13 8.55 10.51 8.39
C SER A 13 7.86 11.37 9.44
N ASN A 14 7.13 12.40 9.01
CA ASN A 14 6.32 13.26 9.86
C ASN A 14 4.90 12.73 10.12
N GLY A 15 4.60 11.48 9.74
CA GLY A 15 3.28 10.86 9.92
C GLY A 15 2.20 11.43 9.00
N GLY A 16 2.60 11.98 7.87
CA GLY A 16 1.72 12.50 6.83
C GLY A 16 1.21 11.41 5.88
N ILE A 17 0.24 11.82 5.05
CA ILE A 17 -0.40 11.01 4.02
C ILE A 17 0.04 11.50 2.64
N ILE A 18 0.41 10.59 1.76
CA ILE A 18 0.76 10.89 0.37
C ILE A 18 -0.25 10.29 -0.61
N LEU A 19 -0.49 11.00 -1.71
CA LEU A 19 -1.19 10.51 -2.89
C LEU A 19 -0.15 10.25 -3.98
N TYR A 20 -0.05 9.01 -4.48
CA TYR A 20 1.06 8.60 -5.33
C TYR A 20 0.68 7.53 -6.38
N PRO A 21 1.36 7.52 -7.55
CA PRO A 21 1.20 6.46 -8.53
C PRO A 21 1.95 5.20 -8.11
N SER A 22 1.38 4.02 -8.37
CA SER A 22 2.01 2.73 -8.09
C SER A 22 2.09 1.85 -9.35
N ASP A 23 2.47 0.59 -9.20
CA ASP A 23 2.47 -0.42 -10.26
C ASP A 23 1.07 -0.94 -10.63
N THR A 24 0.01 -0.41 -10.01
CA THR A 24 -1.39 -0.83 -10.22
C THR A 24 -2.31 0.34 -10.53
N ILE A 25 -2.63 1.11 -9.51
CA ILE A 25 -3.53 2.27 -9.55
C ILE A 25 -2.96 3.39 -8.70
N TRP A 26 -3.51 4.60 -8.80
CA TRP A 26 -3.22 5.68 -7.88
C TRP A 26 -3.59 5.27 -6.46
N GLY A 27 -2.67 5.45 -5.53
CA GLY A 27 -2.79 5.06 -4.13
C GLY A 27 -2.71 6.20 -3.15
N ILE A 28 -3.33 6.02 -1.99
CA ILE A 28 -3.11 6.80 -0.78
C ILE A 28 -2.24 5.96 0.14
N GLY A 29 -1.19 6.57 0.70
CA GLY A 29 -0.26 5.87 1.59
C GLY A 29 0.24 6.70 2.75
N CYS A 30 0.72 5.99 3.76
CA CYS A 30 1.40 6.53 4.94
C CYS A 30 2.40 5.51 5.49
N ASP A 31 3.12 5.85 6.56
CA ASP A 31 3.94 4.91 7.32
C ASP A 31 3.09 3.74 7.84
N ALA A 32 3.37 2.52 7.36
CA ALA A 32 2.63 1.31 7.75
C ALA A 32 2.92 0.86 9.20
N THR A 33 3.90 1.47 9.87
CA THR A 33 4.24 1.19 11.28
C THR A 33 3.60 2.21 12.23
N ASN A 34 3.01 3.30 11.70
CA ASN A 34 2.44 4.39 12.48
C ASN A 34 0.92 4.25 12.59
N PHE A 35 0.45 3.85 13.78
CA PHE A 35 -0.98 3.68 14.07
C PHE A 35 -1.81 4.94 13.76
N TYR A 36 -1.32 6.13 14.12
CA TYR A 36 -2.06 7.38 13.90
C TYR A 36 -2.14 7.76 12.43
N ALA A 37 -1.06 7.57 11.66
CA ALA A 37 -1.05 7.82 10.22
C ALA A 37 -2.01 6.86 9.48
N VAL A 38 -2.03 5.59 9.86
CA VAL A 38 -2.99 4.60 9.34
C VAL A 38 -4.43 4.98 9.68
N SER A 39 -4.70 5.44 10.91
CA SER A 39 -6.05 5.89 11.32
C SER A 39 -6.54 7.09 10.50
N LYS A 40 -5.65 8.02 10.11
CA LYS A 40 -5.99 9.13 9.20
C LYS A 40 -6.48 8.61 7.84
N ILE A 41 -5.86 7.55 7.28
CA ILE A 41 -6.30 6.95 6.01
C ILE A 41 -7.68 6.32 6.15
N PHE A 42 -7.96 5.58 7.21
CA PHE A 42 -9.30 5.02 7.45
C PHE A 42 -10.36 6.13 7.53
N LYS A 43 -10.08 7.21 8.27
CA LYS A 43 -10.97 8.38 8.37
C LYS A 43 -11.17 9.04 7.01
N LEU A 44 -10.09 9.33 6.26
CA LEU A 44 -10.16 9.96 4.93
C LEU A 44 -11.01 9.16 3.95
N LYS A 45 -10.95 7.83 4.03
CA LYS A 45 -11.70 6.95 3.13
C LYS A 45 -13.11 6.60 3.59
N ASN A 46 -13.57 7.07 4.76
CA ASN A 46 -14.80 6.57 5.41
C ASN A 46 -14.83 5.04 5.43
N ARG A 47 -13.70 4.43 5.80
CA ARG A 47 -13.51 2.98 5.72
C ARG A 47 -13.54 2.36 7.10
N ASP A 48 -14.31 1.27 7.22
CA ASP A 48 -14.29 0.42 8.40
C ASP A 48 -12.90 -0.24 8.56
N ASN A 49 -12.35 -0.21 9.77
CA ASN A 49 -11.07 -0.83 10.13
C ASN A 49 -11.06 -2.36 9.95
N SER A 50 -12.22 -3.01 9.82
CA SER A 50 -12.33 -4.45 9.54
C SER A 50 -11.77 -4.86 8.17
N LYS A 51 -11.65 -3.89 7.23
CA LYS A 51 -11.14 -4.15 5.87
C LYS A 51 -9.66 -3.80 5.79
N ALA A 52 -8.80 -4.82 5.79
CA ALA A 52 -7.34 -4.65 5.69
C ALA A 52 -6.91 -3.71 4.55
N LEU A 53 -5.88 -2.91 4.80
CA LEU A 53 -5.16 -2.13 3.80
C LEU A 53 -3.93 -2.93 3.32
N ILE A 54 -3.49 -2.68 2.09
CA ILE A 54 -2.28 -3.31 1.56
C ILE A 54 -1.06 -2.58 2.10
N THR A 55 -0.04 -3.32 2.49
CA THR A 55 1.29 -2.81 2.82
C THR A 55 2.24 -3.08 1.65
N LEU A 56 2.92 -2.04 1.15
CA LEU A 56 3.98 -2.18 0.15
C LEU A 56 5.33 -2.30 0.84
N VAL A 57 6.13 -3.22 0.32
CA VAL A 57 7.53 -3.44 0.69
C VAL A 57 8.40 -3.37 -0.56
N ALA A 58 9.68 -3.01 -0.41
CA ALA A 58 10.58 -2.85 -1.53
C ALA A 58 11.06 -4.19 -2.11
N ASP A 59 11.21 -5.21 -1.26
CA ASP A 59 11.80 -6.51 -1.63
C ASP A 59 11.35 -7.66 -0.71
N LYS A 60 11.85 -8.87 -1.01
CA LYS A 60 11.54 -10.08 -0.25
C LYS A 60 12.10 -10.03 1.19
N GLU A 61 13.27 -9.45 1.39
CA GLU A 61 13.90 -9.38 2.70
C GLU A 61 13.04 -8.58 3.68
N GLU A 62 12.49 -7.44 3.24
CA GLU A 62 11.58 -6.65 4.03
C GLU A 62 10.27 -7.39 4.30
N GLN A 63 9.72 -8.11 3.31
CA GLN A 63 8.53 -8.95 3.49
C GLN A 63 8.76 -10.04 4.54
N GLU A 64 9.90 -10.76 4.48
CA GLU A 64 10.26 -11.81 5.43
C GLU A 64 10.44 -11.26 6.86
N LYS A 65 11.07 -10.10 7.02
CA LYS A 65 11.19 -9.43 8.32
C LYS A 65 9.84 -9.13 8.95
N ILE A 66 8.85 -8.70 8.15
CA ILE A 66 7.52 -8.33 8.62
C ILE A 66 6.70 -9.56 8.98
N THR A 67 6.71 -10.62 8.16
CA THR A 67 5.82 -11.78 8.33
C THR A 67 6.49 -12.94 9.09
N GLY A 68 7.80 -13.03 9.02
CA GLY A 68 8.56 -14.22 9.46
C GLY A 68 8.40 -15.42 8.52
N ILE A 69 7.79 -15.22 7.35
CA ILE A 69 7.51 -16.29 6.37
C ILE A 69 8.31 -16.04 5.10
N LYS A 70 9.14 -17.01 4.74
CA LYS A 70 9.82 -17.02 3.45
C LYS A 70 8.83 -17.40 2.36
N ASN A 71 8.65 -16.53 1.38
CA ASN A 71 7.74 -16.78 0.27
C ASN A 71 8.52 -16.85 -1.05
N ASP A 72 8.73 -18.06 -1.53
CA ASP A 72 9.39 -18.34 -2.81
C ASP A 72 8.40 -18.58 -3.96
N LEU A 73 7.10 -18.36 -3.73
CA LEU A 73 6.09 -18.54 -4.76
C LEU A 73 6.36 -17.57 -5.93
N GLN A 74 6.63 -18.15 -7.09
CA GLN A 74 6.76 -17.42 -8.34
C GLN A 74 5.38 -17.35 -9.00
N PHE A 75 4.79 -16.16 -9.01
CA PHE A 75 3.62 -15.86 -9.82
C PHE A 75 4.07 -15.11 -11.08
N ASP A 76 3.18 -15.07 -12.05
CA ASP A 76 3.37 -14.29 -13.27
C ASP A 76 3.84 -12.84 -12.94
N ASN A 77 4.33 -12.12 -13.95
CA ASN A 77 4.88 -10.76 -13.78
C ASN A 77 3.85 -9.69 -13.34
N LYS A 78 2.61 -10.08 -13.02
CA LYS A 78 1.56 -9.15 -12.58
C LYS A 78 1.71 -8.79 -11.11
N PRO A 79 1.38 -7.54 -10.72
CA PRO A 79 1.38 -7.14 -9.32
C PRO A 79 0.48 -8.05 -8.49
N THR A 80 1.06 -8.68 -7.46
CA THR A 80 0.36 -9.65 -6.61
C THR A 80 0.50 -9.26 -5.15
N THR A 81 -0.62 -9.21 -4.44
CA THR A 81 -0.70 -9.01 -3.00
C THR A 81 -0.93 -10.36 -2.33
N PHE A 82 -0.12 -10.67 -1.35
CA PHE A 82 -0.28 -11.87 -0.53
C PHE A 82 -0.87 -11.51 0.82
N ILE A 83 -1.83 -12.32 1.29
CA ILE A 83 -2.35 -12.25 2.65
C ILE A 83 -1.60 -13.28 3.48
N TYR A 84 -0.85 -12.81 4.47
CA TYR A 84 -0.07 -13.61 5.41
C TYR A 84 -0.82 -13.75 6.73
N PRO A 85 -0.67 -14.88 7.45
CA PRO A 85 -1.42 -15.17 8.68
C PRO A 85 -1.03 -14.31 9.87
N ASN A 86 0.12 -13.62 9.83
CA ASN A 86 0.61 -12.79 10.92
C ASN A 86 1.54 -11.66 10.47
N SER A 87 1.85 -10.73 11.39
CA SER A 87 2.85 -9.68 11.21
C SER A 87 3.54 -9.35 12.54
N LYS A 88 4.83 -8.98 12.48
CA LYS A 88 5.66 -8.66 13.66
C LYS A 88 5.86 -7.16 13.90
N SER A 89 5.66 -6.30 12.91
CA SER A 89 6.12 -4.90 12.98
C SER A 89 5.21 -3.85 12.33
N LEU A 90 4.00 -4.23 11.91
CA LEU A 90 3.03 -3.29 11.36
C LEU A 90 2.18 -2.64 12.47
N ALA A 91 1.59 -1.50 12.16
CA ALA A 91 0.62 -0.84 13.03
C ALA A 91 -0.56 -1.78 13.33
N LYS A 92 -1.01 -1.84 14.59
CA LYS A 92 -2.06 -2.78 15.03
C LYS A 92 -3.36 -2.66 14.22
N ASN A 93 -3.70 -1.47 13.75
CA ASN A 93 -4.87 -1.23 12.92
C ASN A 93 -4.70 -1.59 11.42
N LEU A 94 -3.54 -2.11 11.03
CA LEU A 94 -3.35 -2.77 9.73
C LEU A 94 -3.51 -4.29 9.80
N ILE A 95 -3.49 -4.84 11.00
CA ILE A 95 -3.63 -6.28 11.24
C ILE A 95 -5.12 -6.59 11.32
N ALA A 96 -5.61 -7.50 10.50
CA ALA A 96 -6.99 -7.94 10.54
C ALA A 96 -7.31 -8.65 11.87
N SER A 97 -8.59 -8.79 12.21
CA SER A 97 -9.04 -9.44 13.46
C SER A 97 -8.56 -10.88 13.63
N ASN A 98 -8.32 -11.58 12.52
CA ASN A 98 -7.74 -12.93 12.50
C ASN A 98 -6.19 -12.95 12.50
N GLY A 99 -5.55 -11.80 12.70
CA GLY A 99 -4.08 -11.65 12.70
C GLY A 99 -3.45 -11.48 11.32
N SER A 100 -4.21 -11.62 10.24
CA SER A 100 -3.64 -11.57 8.88
C SER A 100 -3.30 -10.16 8.41
N VAL A 101 -2.35 -10.09 7.46
CA VAL A 101 -1.89 -8.84 6.84
C VAL A 101 -1.73 -9.02 5.33
N ALA A 102 -2.06 -7.97 4.57
CA ALA A 102 -1.92 -7.96 3.12
C ALA A 102 -0.63 -7.24 2.71
N ILE A 103 0.32 -7.95 2.10
CA ILE A 103 1.62 -7.41 1.70
C ILE A 103 1.84 -7.58 0.20
N ARG A 104 2.41 -6.55 -0.44
CA ARG A 104 2.85 -6.61 -1.83
C ARG A 104 4.28 -6.10 -1.97
N ILE A 105 5.14 -6.93 -2.54
CA ILE A 105 6.44 -6.48 -3.03
C ILE A 105 6.17 -5.66 -4.29
N VAL A 106 6.42 -4.35 -4.21
CA VAL A 106 6.12 -3.43 -5.30
C VAL A 106 7.17 -3.53 -6.41
N LYS A 107 6.73 -3.45 -7.68
CA LYS A 107 7.63 -3.51 -8.84
C LYS A 107 7.93 -2.12 -9.43
N ASP A 108 7.16 -1.11 -9.07
CA ASP A 108 7.36 0.28 -9.51
C ASP A 108 8.63 0.89 -8.92
N LYS A 109 9.48 1.47 -9.78
CA LYS A 109 10.77 2.04 -9.37
C LYS A 109 10.64 3.23 -8.41
N PHE A 110 9.61 4.07 -8.57
CA PHE A 110 9.38 5.17 -7.65
C PHE A 110 9.05 4.64 -6.27
N CYS A 111 8.09 3.72 -6.17
CA CYS A 111 7.67 3.13 -4.89
C CYS A 111 8.81 2.35 -4.20
N GLN A 112 9.59 1.55 -4.95
CA GLN A 112 10.75 0.85 -4.39
C GLN A 112 11.78 1.82 -3.80
N ASN A 113 12.14 2.86 -4.57
CA ASN A 113 13.11 3.85 -4.12
C ASN A 113 12.58 4.69 -2.96
N LEU A 114 11.28 4.99 -2.94
CA LEU A 114 10.63 5.68 -1.82
C LEU A 114 10.72 4.85 -0.54
N ILE A 115 10.32 3.58 -0.59
CA ILE A 115 10.35 2.67 0.56
C ILE A 115 11.78 2.52 1.08
N LYS A 116 12.76 2.29 0.18
CA LYS A 116 14.18 2.22 0.55
C LYS A 116 14.73 3.51 1.17
N LYS A 117 14.34 4.68 0.64
CA LYS A 117 14.74 5.98 1.18
C LYS A 117 14.08 6.25 2.53
N PHE A 118 12.82 5.91 2.68
CA PHE A 118 12.05 6.06 3.91
C PHE A 118 12.50 5.06 5.00
N GLY A 119 12.95 3.86 4.59
CA GLY A 119 13.46 2.81 5.48
C GLY A 119 12.37 2.01 6.20
N LYS A 120 11.10 2.14 5.78
CA LYS A 120 9.96 1.43 6.36
C LYS A 120 8.91 1.09 5.29
N PRO A 121 8.06 0.07 5.51
CA PRO A 121 6.94 -0.23 4.64
C PRO A 121 5.91 0.91 4.62
N ILE A 122 5.20 1.06 3.51
CA ILE A 122 4.14 2.06 3.34
C ILE A 122 2.78 1.41 3.09
N VAL A 123 1.72 2.03 3.59
CA VAL A 123 0.35 1.66 3.24
C VAL A 123 0.07 1.98 1.78
N SER A 124 -0.73 1.16 1.12
CA SER A 124 -1.28 1.42 -0.21
C SER A 124 -2.75 1.03 -0.27
N THR A 125 -3.59 2.02 -0.50
CA THR A 125 -5.02 1.81 -0.77
C THR A 125 -5.46 2.68 -1.94
N SER A 126 -6.48 2.26 -2.68
CA SER A 126 -6.98 3.01 -3.84
C SER A 126 -7.39 4.46 -3.47
N ALA A 127 -7.14 5.40 -4.40
CA ALA A 127 -7.37 6.82 -4.21
C ALA A 127 -8.84 7.23 -4.40
N ASN A 128 -9.77 6.55 -3.68
CA ASN A 128 -11.22 6.81 -3.68
C ASN A 128 -11.79 6.71 -2.26
N ILE A 129 -12.95 7.30 -2.04
CA ILE A 129 -13.78 7.03 -0.85
C ILE A 129 -14.29 5.59 -0.93
N SER A 130 -14.39 4.91 0.20
CA SER A 130 -14.85 3.51 0.24
C SER A 130 -16.24 3.36 -0.38
N GLY A 131 -16.40 2.34 -1.23
CA GLY A 131 -17.63 2.11 -1.98
C GLY A 131 -17.74 2.85 -3.31
N SER A 132 -16.93 3.88 -3.55
CA SER A 132 -16.88 4.57 -4.84
C SER A 132 -15.99 3.84 -5.85
N LYS A 133 -16.18 4.10 -7.14
CA LYS A 133 -15.34 3.55 -8.22
C LYS A 133 -13.87 3.99 -8.06
N ASN A 134 -12.95 3.09 -8.34
CA ASN A 134 -11.52 3.44 -8.39
C ASN A 134 -11.26 4.39 -9.56
N PRO A 135 -10.49 5.48 -9.36
CA PRO A 135 -10.06 6.33 -10.46
C PRO A 135 -9.05 5.59 -11.36
N ASN A 136 -9.20 5.74 -12.67
CA ASN A 136 -8.26 5.16 -13.63
C ASN A 136 -7.08 6.08 -13.93
N LYS A 137 -7.19 7.36 -13.63
CA LYS A 137 -6.14 8.38 -13.82
C LYS A 137 -6.24 9.47 -12.76
N PHE A 138 -5.19 10.28 -12.63
CA PHE A 138 -5.12 11.32 -11.60
C PHE A 138 -6.27 12.34 -11.68
N SER A 139 -6.71 12.74 -12.89
CA SER A 139 -7.78 13.71 -13.06
C SER A 139 -9.12 13.24 -12.47
N GLU A 140 -9.37 11.94 -12.41
CA GLU A 140 -10.59 11.33 -11.89
C GLU A 140 -10.61 11.23 -10.35
N ILE A 141 -9.47 11.44 -9.67
CA ILE A 141 -9.40 11.44 -8.21
C ILE A 141 -10.20 12.62 -7.67
N SER A 142 -11.10 12.38 -6.72
CA SER A 142 -11.97 13.40 -6.15
C SER A 142 -11.18 14.55 -5.50
N LYS A 143 -11.78 15.75 -5.48
CA LYS A 143 -11.21 16.90 -4.76
C LYS A 143 -11.10 16.61 -3.26
N GLU A 144 -12.03 15.86 -2.70
CA GLU A 144 -12.02 15.45 -1.30
C GLU A 144 -10.71 14.70 -0.95
N ILE A 145 -10.31 13.71 -1.76
CA ILE A 145 -9.04 13.01 -1.56
C ILE A 145 -7.85 13.96 -1.74
N LYS A 146 -7.83 14.73 -2.84
CA LYS A 146 -6.70 15.62 -3.16
C LYS A 146 -6.46 16.68 -2.10
N ASN A 147 -7.53 17.20 -1.47
CA ASN A 147 -7.44 18.26 -0.47
C ASN A 147 -7.14 17.76 0.95
N ASN A 148 -7.21 16.45 1.19
CA ASN A 148 -7.02 15.84 2.51
C ASN A 148 -5.80 14.91 2.59
N VAL A 149 -4.86 15.03 1.65
CA VAL A 149 -3.52 14.42 1.71
C VAL A 149 -2.47 15.51 1.93
N ASP A 150 -1.38 15.18 2.61
CA ASP A 150 -0.33 16.15 2.94
C ASP A 150 0.61 16.40 1.75
N TYR A 151 0.68 15.46 0.79
CA TYR A 151 1.48 15.61 -0.42
C TYR A 151 0.91 14.81 -1.60
N ILE A 152 0.94 15.41 -2.78
CA ILE A 152 0.58 14.76 -4.04
C ILE A 152 1.85 14.61 -4.88
N VAL A 153 2.29 13.39 -5.10
CA VAL A 153 3.46 13.08 -5.92
C VAL A 153 3.26 13.53 -7.35
N ASN A 154 4.16 14.37 -7.85
CA ASN A 154 4.07 14.96 -9.19
C ASN A 154 4.73 14.07 -10.25
N LEU A 155 4.22 12.84 -10.40
CA LEU A 155 4.65 11.86 -11.39
C LEU A 155 3.44 11.20 -12.05
N ARG A 156 3.54 10.84 -13.32
CA ARG A 156 2.62 9.92 -14.04
C ARG A 156 1.14 10.32 -13.99
N LYS A 157 0.83 11.62 -13.90
CA LYS A 157 -0.56 12.12 -13.76
C LYS A 157 -1.44 11.84 -14.97
N GLU A 158 -0.84 11.73 -16.14
CA GLU A 158 -1.57 11.47 -17.40
C GLU A 158 -1.70 9.98 -17.72
N GLU A 159 -1.03 9.10 -16.95
CA GLU A 159 -1.11 7.67 -17.18
C GLU A 159 -2.45 7.08 -16.74
N ILE A 160 -2.95 6.14 -17.54
CA ILE A 160 -4.10 5.31 -17.19
C ILE A 160 -3.61 4.13 -16.35
N MET A 161 -4.11 4.03 -15.13
CA MET A 161 -3.77 3.03 -14.13
C MET A 161 -5.05 2.39 -13.59
N SER A 162 -5.52 1.33 -14.23
CA SER A 162 -6.85 0.76 -13.97
C SER A 162 -6.82 -0.69 -13.48
N ILE A 163 -5.65 -1.33 -13.40
CA ILE A 163 -5.55 -2.75 -13.09
C ILE A 163 -5.07 -2.94 -11.66
N PRO A 164 -5.94 -3.33 -10.71
CA PRO A 164 -5.53 -3.62 -9.33
C PRO A 164 -4.68 -4.90 -9.26
N SER A 165 -3.95 -5.08 -8.16
CA SER A 165 -3.17 -6.30 -7.91
C SER A 165 -4.07 -7.54 -7.82
N LYS A 166 -3.55 -8.70 -8.17
CA LYS A 166 -4.10 -9.99 -7.72
C LYS A 166 -4.04 -10.07 -6.20
N ILE A 167 -4.93 -10.86 -5.59
CA ILE A 167 -4.89 -11.14 -4.16
C ILE A 167 -4.86 -12.65 -3.96
N ILE A 168 -3.89 -13.12 -3.20
CA ILE A 168 -3.66 -14.53 -2.88
C ILE A 168 -3.56 -14.68 -1.37
N LEU A 169 -4.36 -15.57 -0.79
CA LEU A 169 -4.26 -15.97 0.60
C LEU A 169 -3.25 -17.10 0.74
N ILE A 170 -2.31 -16.96 1.65
CA ILE A 170 -1.41 -18.03 2.08
C ILE A 170 -2.05 -18.69 3.29
N ASN A 171 -2.37 -19.97 3.16
CA ASN A 171 -2.94 -20.77 4.23
C ASN A 171 -1.85 -21.24 5.21
N THR A 172 -2.25 -21.59 6.43
CA THR A 172 -1.33 -22.06 7.47
C THR A 172 -0.63 -23.38 7.14
N ASP A 173 -1.22 -24.18 6.26
CA ASP A 173 -0.65 -25.44 5.73
C ASP A 173 0.32 -25.24 4.55
N GLY A 174 0.59 -23.97 4.17
CA GLY A 174 1.48 -23.61 3.06
C GLY A 174 0.80 -23.64 1.68
N THR A 175 -0.46 -24.05 1.59
CA THR A 175 -1.25 -23.91 0.35
C THR A 175 -1.67 -22.46 0.12
N TYR A 176 -2.21 -22.15 -1.06
CA TYR A 176 -2.68 -20.80 -1.36
C TYR A 176 -4.04 -20.81 -2.07
N THR A 177 -4.82 -19.76 -1.81
CA THR A 177 -6.13 -19.55 -2.40
C THR A 177 -6.17 -18.19 -3.12
N LYS A 178 -6.57 -18.18 -4.39
CA LYS A 178 -6.78 -16.94 -5.14
C LYS A 178 -8.10 -16.31 -4.69
N ILE A 179 -8.01 -15.05 -4.22
CA ILE A 179 -9.17 -14.25 -3.79
C ILE A 179 -9.63 -13.30 -4.91
N ARG A 180 -8.68 -12.75 -5.69
CA ARG A 180 -8.93 -11.86 -6.82
C ARG A 180 -7.91 -12.06 -7.92
#